data_ac90f3243c61495a3656a36c08cfe70e
#
_entry.id   ac90f3243c61495a3656a36c08cfe70e
#
_cell.length_a   1.000
_cell.length_b   1.000
_cell.length_c   1.000
_cell.angle_alpha   90.00
_cell.angle_beta   90.00
_cell.angle_gamma   90.00
#
_symmetry.space_group_name_H-M   'P 1'
#
loop_
_entity.id
_entity.type
_entity.pdbx_description
1 polymer ?
#
loop_
_entity_poly.entity_id
_entity_poly.type
_entity_poly.pdbx_seq_one_letter_code
_entity_poly.pdbx_strand_id
1 'polypeptide(L)'
;PHQLAVNDYFIQDPRYLQTYANYFCKFIDAYKEQGIPVSMVMFQNESWSYTNYPGCAWTPEGIIRFNVEYLAPTLKKRHPEVKVYLGTINTNRYDIIDQVLSDPRMPETIQGVGFQWEGGQILPRLRAKYPQYKYVQTESECGWGSFDWKAAEHTFGLMNHYLGNGCEEYTFWNAILYDGGF
;
A
#
# COMPACT_ATOMS: atom_id res chain seq x y z
N PRO A 1 17.06 -14.80 0.40
CA PRO A 1 16.81 -13.43 0.83
C PRO A 1 16.93 -12.52 -0.38
N HIS A 2 15.84 -11.91 -0.74
CA HIS A 2 15.82 -10.97 -1.86
C HIS A 2 16.33 -9.64 -1.35
N GLN A 3 17.50 -9.19 -1.87
CA GLN A 3 18.02 -7.87 -1.58
C GLN A 3 17.85 -7.00 -2.82
N LEU A 4 17.28 -5.83 -2.63
CA LEU A 4 17.23 -4.83 -3.68
C LEU A 4 18.63 -4.27 -3.92
N ALA A 5 19.04 -4.19 -5.19
CA ALA A 5 20.23 -3.45 -5.55
C ALA A 5 19.98 -1.94 -5.40
N VAL A 6 21.04 -1.18 -5.21
CA VAL A 6 20.93 0.29 -5.00
C VAL A 6 20.26 0.99 -6.18
N ASN A 7 20.45 0.49 -7.40
CA ASN A 7 19.84 1.04 -8.61
C ASN A 7 18.38 0.62 -8.83
N ASP A 8 17.80 -0.23 -7.98
CA ASP A 8 16.41 -0.64 -8.04
C ASP A 8 15.46 0.41 -7.39
N TYR A 9 15.98 1.49 -6.89
CA TYR A 9 15.19 2.58 -6.33
C TYR A 9 14.53 3.43 -7.41
N PHE A 10 13.29 3.87 -7.11
CA PHE A 10 12.57 4.79 -8.01
C PHE A 10 13.38 6.08 -8.21
N ILE A 11 13.55 6.47 -9.48
CA ILE A 11 14.33 7.65 -9.85
C ILE A 11 13.64 8.92 -9.36
N GLN A 12 14.33 9.69 -8.51
CA GLN A 12 13.80 10.88 -7.85
C GLN A 12 13.89 12.17 -8.73
N ASP A 13 13.89 12.03 -10.05
CA ASP A 13 13.78 13.16 -10.97
C ASP A 13 12.34 13.70 -11.00
N PRO A 14 12.12 15.00 -10.89
CA PRO A 14 10.79 15.62 -10.90
C PRO A 14 9.92 15.20 -12.10
N ARG A 15 10.51 15.01 -13.27
CA ARG A 15 9.79 14.60 -14.48
C ARG A 15 9.19 13.20 -14.34
N TYR A 16 9.95 12.25 -13.76
CA TYR A 16 9.47 10.89 -13.55
C TYR A 16 8.43 10.83 -12.43
N LEU A 17 8.66 11.56 -11.33
CA LEU A 17 7.69 11.65 -10.24
C LEU A 17 6.35 12.22 -10.72
N GLN A 18 6.38 13.32 -11.50
CA GLN A 18 5.15 13.89 -12.06
C GLN A 18 4.50 12.97 -13.08
N THR A 19 5.29 12.29 -13.91
CA THR A 19 4.76 11.32 -14.88
C THR A 19 4.07 10.17 -14.16
N TYR A 20 4.64 9.70 -13.07
CA TYR A 20 4.04 8.62 -12.28
C TYR A 20 2.73 9.07 -11.60
N ALA A 21 2.68 10.28 -11.04
CA ALA A 21 1.44 10.84 -10.51
C ALA A 21 0.35 10.98 -11.60
N ASN A 22 0.73 11.40 -12.80
CA ASN A 22 -0.18 11.50 -13.95
C ASN A 22 -0.68 10.11 -14.42
N TYR A 23 0.14 9.07 -14.26
CA TYR A 23 -0.25 7.70 -14.57
C TYR A 23 -1.43 7.24 -13.70
N PHE A 24 -1.43 7.55 -12.40
CA PHE A 24 -2.58 7.27 -11.53
C PHE A 24 -3.86 7.95 -12.03
N CYS A 25 -3.75 9.19 -12.46
CA CYS A 25 -4.92 9.89 -13.02
C CYS A 25 -5.45 9.22 -14.29
N LYS A 26 -4.57 8.79 -15.19
CA LYS A 26 -4.98 8.06 -16.41
C LYS A 26 -5.65 6.73 -16.08
N PHE A 27 -5.15 6.02 -15.08
CA PHE A 27 -5.75 4.78 -14.61
C PHE A 27 -7.17 5.05 -14.08
N ILE A 28 -7.34 6.06 -13.24
CA ILE A 28 -8.63 6.45 -12.67
C ILE A 28 -9.61 6.84 -13.77
N ASP A 29 -9.17 7.66 -14.75
CA ASP A 29 -9.98 8.06 -15.90
C ASP A 29 -10.48 6.85 -16.68
N ALA A 30 -9.58 5.91 -17.01
CA ALA A 30 -9.91 4.72 -17.79
C ALA A 30 -10.91 3.79 -17.08
N TYR A 31 -10.77 3.60 -15.76
CA TYR A 31 -11.73 2.81 -14.98
C TYR A 31 -13.08 3.53 -14.85
N LYS A 32 -13.07 4.83 -14.65
CA LYS A 32 -14.28 5.66 -14.59
C LYS A 32 -15.08 5.59 -15.88
N GLU A 33 -14.42 5.59 -17.04
CA GLU A 33 -15.07 5.40 -18.36
C GLU A 33 -15.77 4.05 -18.49
N GLN A 34 -15.32 3.04 -17.75
CA GLN A 34 -15.97 1.73 -17.68
C GLN A 34 -17.05 1.63 -16.59
N GLY A 35 -17.37 2.73 -15.93
CA GLY A 35 -18.35 2.76 -14.82
C GLY A 35 -17.81 2.21 -13.49
N ILE A 36 -16.49 2.05 -13.36
CA ILE A 36 -15.84 1.52 -12.16
C ILE A 36 -15.16 2.69 -11.43
N PRO A 37 -15.75 3.22 -10.35
CA PRO A 37 -15.14 4.31 -9.60
C PRO A 37 -13.96 3.80 -8.76
N VAL A 38 -12.85 4.53 -8.80
CA VAL A 38 -11.71 4.33 -7.90
C VAL A 38 -11.87 5.24 -6.69
N SER A 39 -11.85 4.70 -5.49
CA SER A 39 -12.05 5.45 -4.25
C SER A 39 -10.77 5.82 -3.53
N MET A 40 -9.72 5.00 -3.70
CA MET A 40 -8.41 5.24 -3.09
C MET A 40 -7.28 4.72 -3.97
N VAL A 41 -6.10 5.30 -3.77
CA VAL A 41 -4.85 4.82 -4.40
C VAL A 41 -3.74 4.76 -3.36
N MET A 42 -2.79 3.86 -3.60
CA MET A 42 -1.54 3.70 -2.87
C MET A 42 -0.39 3.80 -3.86
N PHE A 43 0.72 4.40 -3.45
CA PHE A 43 1.78 4.80 -4.39
C PHE A 43 2.48 3.62 -5.07
N GLN A 44 2.58 2.44 -4.43
CA GLN A 44 3.15 1.23 -5.02
C GLN A 44 2.77 -0.01 -4.24
N ASN A 45 2.60 -1.12 -4.96
CA ASN A 45 2.52 -2.44 -4.37
C ASN A 45 3.89 -2.89 -3.86
N GLU A 46 3.96 -3.32 -2.60
CA GLU A 46 5.11 -4.01 -2.01
C GLU A 46 6.48 -3.36 -2.26
N SER A 47 6.67 -2.13 -1.81
CA SER A 47 7.92 -1.37 -2.02
C SER A 47 9.16 -2.02 -1.39
N TRP A 48 9.00 -3.04 -0.58
CA TRP A 48 10.07 -3.77 0.11
C TRP A 48 10.25 -5.21 -0.38
N SER A 49 9.58 -5.58 -1.48
CA SER A 49 9.76 -6.88 -2.14
C SER A 49 10.55 -6.75 -3.43
N TYR A 50 11.45 -7.69 -3.67
CA TYR A 50 12.05 -7.89 -4.97
C TYR A 50 11.20 -8.90 -5.74
N THR A 51 10.78 -8.53 -6.95
CA THR A 51 9.88 -9.35 -7.77
C THR A 51 10.41 -9.49 -9.19
N ASN A 52 9.91 -10.52 -9.90
CA ASN A 52 10.23 -10.73 -11.32
C ASN A 52 9.37 -9.86 -12.26
N TYR A 53 8.39 -9.17 -11.71
CA TYR A 53 7.55 -8.20 -12.42
C TYR A 53 7.97 -6.76 -12.05
N PRO A 54 7.53 -5.76 -12.81
CA PRO A 54 7.93 -4.38 -12.55
C PRO A 54 7.63 -3.93 -11.12
N GLY A 55 8.67 -3.50 -10.42
CA GLY A 55 8.63 -2.97 -9.07
C GLY A 55 9.90 -2.17 -8.81
N CYS A 56 9.91 -1.38 -7.76
CA CYS A 56 11.10 -0.63 -7.32
C CYS A 56 11.04 -0.36 -5.83
N ALA A 57 12.21 -0.14 -5.24
CA ALA A 57 12.32 0.28 -3.85
C ALA A 57 12.11 1.79 -3.71
N TRP A 58 11.80 2.19 -2.51
CA TRP A 58 11.69 3.60 -2.13
C TRP A 58 12.41 3.86 -0.82
N THR A 59 13.07 5.00 -0.72
CA THR A 59 13.51 5.51 0.57
C THR A 59 12.35 6.21 1.30
N PRO A 60 12.37 6.34 2.62
CA PRO A 60 11.37 7.11 3.35
C PRO A 60 11.20 8.54 2.80
N GLU A 61 12.30 9.22 2.49
CA GLU A 61 12.31 10.56 1.91
C GLU A 61 11.66 10.59 0.53
N GLY A 62 11.93 9.57 -0.30
CA GLY A 62 11.32 9.41 -1.62
C GLY A 62 9.81 9.18 -1.53
N ILE A 63 9.36 8.37 -0.58
CA ILE A 63 7.93 8.15 -0.31
C ILE A 63 7.25 9.44 0.11
N ILE A 64 7.84 10.16 1.08
CA ILE A 64 7.32 11.45 1.54
C ILE A 64 7.23 12.43 0.37
N ARG A 65 8.34 12.61 -0.34
CA ARG A 65 8.42 13.53 -1.47
C ARG A 65 7.37 13.24 -2.54
N PHE A 66 7.25 11.98 -2.95
CA PHE A 66 6.29 11.61 -4.00
C PHE A 66 4.84 11.86 -3.56
N ASN A 67 4.46 11.40 -2.37
CA ASN A 67 3.09 11.56 -1.91
C ASN A 67 2.73 13.04 -1.68
N VAL A 68 3.61 13.80 -1.02
CA VAL A 68 3.36 15.19 -0.63
C VAL A 68 3.43 16.16 -1.81
N GLU A 69 4.44 16.01 -2.67
CA GLU A 69 4.74 17.01 -3.69
C GLU A 69 4.13 16.69 -5.06
N TYR A 70 3.80 15.41 -5.33
CA TYR A 70 3.34 14.98 -6.66
C TYR A 70 1.99 14.29 -6.64
N LEU A 71 1.84 13.19 -5.91
CA LEU A 71 0.63 12.35 -5.99
C LEU A 71 -0.60 13.07 -5.44
N ALA A 72 -0.54 13.49 -4.17
CA ALA A 72 -1.70 14.12 -3.54
C ALA A 72 -2.12 15.44 -4.20
N PRO A 73 -1.20 16.37 -4.55
CA PRO A 73 -1.59 17.58 -5.27
C PRO A 73 -2.18 17.32 -6.66
N THR A 74 -1.64 16.33 -7.38
CA THR A 74 -2.14 15.95 -8.71
C THR A 74 -3.55 15.38 -8.61
N LEU A 75 -3.80 14.46 -7.66
CA LEU A 75 -5.13 13.89 -7.43
C LEU A 75 -6.10 14.95 -6.92
N LYS A 76 -5.72 15.77 -5.97
CA LYS A 76 -6.57 16.86 -5.47
C LYS A 76 -7.08 17.77 -6.59
N LYS A 77 -6.24 17.99 -7.61
CA LYS A 77 -6.61 18.81 -8.77
C LYS A 77 -7.52 18.10 -9.77
N ARG A 78 -7.31 16.80 -10.01
CA ARG A 78 -7.97 16.07 -11.11
C ARG A 78 -9.06 15.12 -10.64
N HIS A 79 -8.89 14.53 -9.46
CA HIS A 79 -9.78 13.53 -8.87
C HIS A 79 -9.90 13.76 -7.36
N PRO A 80 -10.50 14.90 -6.93
CA PRO A 80 -10.58 15.26 -5.51
C PRO A 80 -11.37 14.25 -4.66
N GLU A 81 -12.18 13.40 -5.30
CA GLU A 81 -12.92 12.30 -4.68
C GLU A 81 -12.04 11.10 -4.30
N VAL A 82 -10.85 10.96 -4.93
CA VAL A 82 -9.95 9.82 -4.71
C VAL A 82 -8.99 10.12 -3.57
N LYS A 83 -8.96 9.22 -2.60
CA LYS A 83 -8.14 9.34 -1.40
C LYS A 83 -6.75 8.76 -1.63
N VAL A 84 -5.73 9.40 -1.06
CA VAL A 84 -4.38 8.86 -1.01
C VAL A 84 -4.18 8.11 0.31
N TYR A 85 -3.72 6.87 0.22
CA TYR A 85 -3.30 6.06 1.36
C TYR A 85 -1.82 5.74 1.24
N LEU A 86 -1.11 5.72 2.35
CA LEU A 86 0.27 5.24 2.38
C LEU A 86 0.26 3.71 2.24
N GLY A 87 0.98 3.18 1.27
CA GLY A 87 1.06 1.72 1.10
C GLY A 87 1.42 1.31 -0.32
N THR A 88 1.43 0.03 -0.60
CA THR A 88 1.06 -1.03 0.36
C THR A 88 2.28 -1.45 1.19
N ILE A 89 2.13 -1.47 2.51
CA ILE A 89 3.24 -1.71 3.43
C ILE A 89 3.36 -3.21 3.70
N ASN A 90 4.45 -3.81 3.19
CA ASN A 90 4.78 -5.23 3.32
C ASN A 90 6.07 -5.46 4.13
N THR A 91 6.42 -4.54 5.02
CA THR A 91 7.58 -4.65 5.91
C THR A 91 7.18 -4.47 7.37
N ASN A 92 7.86 -5.20 8.27
CA ASN A 92 7.72 -5.05 9.70
C ASN A 92 8.70 -4.00 10.31
N ARG A 93 9.43 -3.27 9.46
CA ARG A 93 10.34 -2.20 9.86
C ARG A 93 9.54 -0.96 10.30
N TYR A 94 9.16 -0.98 11.58
CA TYR A 94 8.43 0.13 12.20
C TYR A 94 9.15 1.48 12.04
N ASP A 95 10.47 1.50 12.21
CA ASP A 95 11.31 2.69 12.12
C ASP A 95 11.17 3.42 10.77
N ILE A 96 11.12 2.69 9.67
CA ILE A 96 10.94 3.24 8.32
C ILE A 96 9.55 3.90 8.18
N ILE A 97 8.52 3.19 8.60
CA ILE A 97 7.15 3.70 8.46
C ILE A 97 6.88 4.85 9.43
N ASP A 98 7.44 4.76 10.63
CA ASP A 98 7.38 5.84 11.62
C ASP A 98 8.06 7.13 11.11
N GLN A 99 9.21 7.00 10.43
CA GLN A 99 9.89 8.12 9.79
C GLN A 99 8.97 8.81 8.76
N VAL A 100 8.29 8.03 7.91
CA VAL A 100 7.36 8.58 6.90
C VAL A 100 6.18 9.27 7.58
N LEU A 101 5.51 8.60 8.52
CA LEU A 101 4.30 9.13 9.16
C LEU A 101 4.56 10.30 10.11
N SER A 102 5.81 10.46 10.58
CA SER A 102 6.24 11.58 11.44
C SER A 102 6.46 12.87 10.64
N ASP A 103 6.49 12.86 9.32
CA ASP A 103 6.58 14.09 8.54
C ASP A 103 5.32 14.95 8.78
N PRO A 104 5.46 16.21 9.17
CA PRO A 104 4.33 17.06 9.57
C PRO A 104 3.33 17.34 8.43
N ARG A 105 3.69 17.07 7.19
CA ARG A 105 2.81 17.25 6.02
C ARG A 105 1.93 16.03 5.75
N MET A 106 2.27 14.87 6.30
CA MET A 106 1.54 13.62 6.03
C MET A 106 0.07 13.64 6.46
N PRO A 107 -0.32 14.26 7.61
CA PRO A 107 -1.73 14.30 8.01
C PRO A 107 -2.66 15.01 7.01
N GLU A 108 -2.12 15.96 6.23
CA GLU A 108 -2.88 16.66 5.19
C GLU A 108 -2.77 15.98 3.83
N THR A 109 -1.83 15.04 3.68
CA THR A 109 -1.50 14.36 2.44
C THR A 109 -2.26 13.05 2.28
N ILE A 110 -2.33 12.24 3.35
CA ILE A 110 -2.93 10.89 3.30
C ILE A 110 -4.12 10.78 4.26
N GLN A 111 -5.06 9.94 3.92
CA GLN A 111 -6.23 9.64 4.74
C GLN A 111 -6.07 8.33 5.53
N GLY A 112 -5.14 7.48 5.12
CA GLY A 112 -4.95 6.19 5.76
C GLY A 112 -3.68 5.46 5.35
N VAL A 113 -3.56 4.24 5.85
CA VAL A 113 -2.40 3.36 5.65
C VAL A 113 -2.88 1.97 5.27
N GLY A 114 -2.29 1.39 4.22
CA GLY A 114 -2.59 0.04 3.74
C GLY A 114 -1.46 -0.94 4.00
N PHE A 115 -1.81 -2.12 4.51
CA PHE A 115 -0.86 -3.17 4.90
C PHE A 115 -1.02 -4.41 4.06
N GLN A 116 0.11 -5.08 3.87
CA GLN A 116 0.21 -6.42 3.29
C GLN A 116 1.18 -7.27 4.11
N TRP A 117 0.95 -8.58 4.16
CA TRP A 117 1.89 -9.58 4.70
C TRP A 117 2.49 -9.16 6.06
N GLU A 118 3.81 -9.08 6.14
CA GLU A 118 4.52 -8.73 7.38
C GLU A 118 4.19 -7.33 7.91
N GLY A 119 3.68 -6.44 7.07
CA GLY A 119 3.28 -5.08 7.47
C GLY A 119 2.24 -5.08 8.58
N GLY A 120 1.39 -6.11 8.65
CA GLY A 120 0.42 -6.27 9.73
C GLY A 120 1.02 -6.36 11.14
N GLN A 121 2.28 -6.77 11.25
CA GLN A 121 2.95 -6.89 12.56
C GLN A 121 3.15 -5.55 13.26
N ILE A 122 3.28 -4.48 12.50
CA ILE A 122 3.47 -3.13 13.06
C ILE A 122 2.18 -2.33 13.23
N LEU A 123 1.06 -2.84 12.73
CA LEU A 123 -0.25 -2.18 12.78
C LEU A 123 -0.66 -1.74 14.20
N PRO A 124 -0.60 -2.59 15.26
CA PRO A 124 -1.03 -2.17 16.60
C PRO A 124 -0.24 -0.98 17.12
N ARG A 125 1.07 -0.97 16.86
CA ARG A 125 1.96 0.10 17.30
C ARG A 125 1.74 1.40 16.51
N LEU A 126 1.56 1.30 15.20
CA LEU A 126 1.26 2.47 14.36
C LEU A 126 -0.08 3.08 14.73
N ARG A 127 -1.10 2.25 14.90
CA ARG A 127 -2.42 2.74 15.32
C ARG A 127 -2.39 3.46 16.67
N ALA A 128 -1.63 2.95 17.63
CA ALA A 128 -1.50 3.59 18.94
C ALA A 128 -0.84 4.97 18.84
N LYS A 129 0.15 5.14 17.93
CA LYS A 129 0.85 6.42 17.76
C LYS A 129 0.14 7.39 16.82
N TYR A 130 -0.54 6.87 15.80
CA TYR A 130 -1.17 7.64 14.72
C TYR A 130 -2.68 7.33 14.59
N PRO A 131 -3.48 7.54 15.64
CA PRO A 131 -4.91 7.19 15.68
C PRO A 131 -5.77 7.99 14.68
N GLN A 132 -5.23 9.05 14.08
CA GLN A 132 -5.92 9.90 13.12
C GLN A 132 -6.09 9.27 11.76
N TYR A 133 -5.28 8.25 11.40
CA TYR A 133 -5.38 7.59 10.10
C TYR A 133 -6.38 6.43 10.12
N LYS A 134 -6.99 6.20 8.97
CA LYS A 134 -7.68 4.95 8.68
C LYS A 134 -6.68 3.86 8.35
N TYR A 135 -7.01 2.63 8.68
CA TYR A 135 -6.15 1.48 8.44
C TYR A 135 -6.92 0.44 7.63
N VAL A 136 -6.28 -0.10 6.58
CA VAL A 136 -6.86 -1.14 5.73
C VAL A 136 -5.83 -2.24 5.50
N GLN A 137 -6.29 -3.47 5.39
CA GLN A 137 -5.47 -4.56 4.92
C GLN A 137 -5.80 -4.79 3.45
N THR A 138 -4.80 -4.77 2.58
CA THR A 138 -4.96 -4.76 1.12
C THR A 138 -4.57 -6.06 0.46
N GLU A 139 -3.80 -6.91 1.14
CA GLU A 139 -3.42 -8.23 0.68
C GLU A 139 -2.88 -9.06 1.86
N SER A 140 -3.27 -10.32 1.92
CA SER A 140 -2.70 -11.28 2.88
C SER A 140 -2.52 -12.64 2.23
N GLU A 141 -1.69 -13.45 2.85
CA GLU A 141 -1.45 -14.81 2.41
C GLU A 141 -2.72 -15.67 2.41
N CYS A 142 -2.79 -16.57 1.43
CA CYS A 142 -3.91 -17.46 1.20
C CYS A 142 -3.60 -18.91 1.59
N GLY A 143 -2.67 -19.14 2.53
CA GLY A 143 -2.26 -20.47 2.97
C GLY A 143 -1.52 -21.28 1.90
N TRP A 144 -0.81 -20.61 1.00
CA TRP A 144 0.01 -21.22 -0.07
C TRP A 144 -0.77 -22.15 -0.99
N GLY A 145 -2.04 -21.84 -1.24
CA GLY A 145 -2.92 -22.66 -2.07
C GLY A 145 -3.42 -23.95 -1.38
N SER A 146 -3.15 -24.11 -0.09
CA SER A 146 -3.77 -25.15 0.71
C SER A 146 -5.25 -24.82 0.94
N PHE A 147 -6.13 -25.79 0.68
CA PHE A 147 -7.58 -25.66 0.87
C PHE A 147 -8.07 -26.51 2.05
N ASP A 148 -7.22 -26.69 3.04
CA ASP A 148 -7.53 -27.45 4.24
C ASP A 148 -8.07 -26.56 5.38
N TRP A 149 -8.47 -27.19 6.48
CA TRP A 149 -8.99 -26.49 7.65
C TRP A 149 -7.94 -25.57 8.29
N LYS A 150 -6.66 -25.93 8.23
CA LYS A 150 -5.58 -25.10 8.79
C LYS A 150 -5.43 -23.78 8.04
N ALA A 151 -5.57 -23.80 6.70
CA ALA A 151 -5.58 -22.58 5.91
C ALA A 151 -6.76 -21.67 6.27
N ALA A 152 -7.94 -22.26 6.52
CA ALA A 152 -9.12 -21.51 6.97
C ALA A 152 -8.90 -20.87 8.35
N GLU A 153 -8.38 -21.62 9.31
CA GLU A 153 -8.05 -21.11 10.66
C GLU A 153 -6.98 -20.01 10.60
N HIS A 154 -5.95 -20.18 9.75
CA HIS A 154 -4.92 -19.18 9.54
C HIS A 154 -5.50 -17.87 8.98
N THR A 155 -6.31 -17.96 7.92
CA THR A 155 -6.99 -16.80 7.32
C THR A 155 -7.89 -16.10 8.36
N PHE A 156 -8.65 -16.87 9.15
CA PHE A 156 -9.45 -16.28 10.21
C PHE A 156 -8.59 -15.57 11.27
N GLY A 157 -7.44 -16.15 11.62
CA GLY A 157 -6.47 -15.54 12.52
C GLY A 157 -5.95 -14.19 12.00
N LEU A 158 -5.64 -14.13 10.70
CA LEU A 158 -5.24 -12.87 10.04
C LEU A 158 -6.38 -11.83 10.05
N MET A 159 -7.60 -12.23 9.68
CA MET A 159 -8.76 -11.34 9.74
C MET A 159 -8.96 -10.79 11.16
N ASN A 160 -8.90 -11.66 12.17
CA ASN A 160 -9.03 -11.25 13.56
C ASN A 160 -7.92 -10.29 13.99
N HIS A 161 -6.67 -10.53 13.54
CA HIS A 161 -5.55 -9.63 13.82
C HIS A 161 -5.79 -8.24 13.21
N TYR A 162 -6.08 -8.16 11.92
CA TYR A 162 -6.22 -6.88 11.23
C TYR A 162 -7.47 -6.11 11.69
N LEU A 163 -8.64 -6.74 11.67
CA LEU A 163 -9.89 -6.10 12.07
C LEU A 163 -9.92 -5.79 13.56
N GLY A 164 -9.42 -6.70 14.40
CA GLY A 164 -9.30 -6.50 15.86
C GLY A 164 -8.35 -5.36 16.23
N ASN A 165 -7.35 -5.08 15.41
CA ASN A 165 -6.46 -3.93 15.57
C ASN A 165 -6.90 -2.70 14.75
N GLY A 166 -8.12 -2.74 14.20
CA GLY A 166 -8.85 -1.59 13.66
C GLY A 166 -8.59 -1.26 12.21
N CYS A 167 -8.21 -2.23 11.40
CA CYS A 167 -8.43 -2.10 9.97
C CYS A 167 -9.93 -2.06 9.68
N GLU A 168 -10.34 -1.17 8.79
CA GLU A 168 -11.72 -1.03 8.35
C GLU A 168 -12.07 -2.01 7.23
N GLU A 169 -11.06 -2.56 6.53
CA GLU A 169 -11.20 -3.46 5.40
C GLU A 169 -10.17 -4.60 5.48
N TYR A 170 -10.56 -5.76 4.96
CA TYR A 170 -9.70 -6.93 4.81
C TYR A 170 -9.88 -7.51 3.41
N THR A 171 -8.82 -7.51 2.61
CA THR A 171 -8.81 -8.03 1.25
C THR A 171 -8.02 -9.33 1.17
N PHE A 172 -8.73 -10.42 0.89
CA PHE A 172 -8.11 -11.73 0.75
C PHE A 172 -7.37 -11.85 -0.59
N TRP A 173 -6.18 -12.39 -0.58
CA TRP A 173 -5.44 -12.72 -1.79
C TRP A 173 -5.52 -14.21 -2.07
N ASN A 174 -6.14 -14.63 -3.12
CA ASN A 174 -7.17 -13.94 -3.87
C ASN A 174 -8.29 -14.94 -4.21
N ALA A 175 -9.41 -14.46 -4.72
CA ALA A 175 -10.60 -15.28 -4.96
C ALA A 175 -10.48 -16.20 -6.18
N ILE A 176 -9.63 -15.88 -7.15
CA ILE A 176 -9.47 -16.63 -8.40
C ILE A 176 -7.98 -16.78 -8.69
N LEU A 177 -7.51 -18.02 -8.63
CA LEU A 177 -6.16 -18.41 -8.99
C LEU A 177 -6.22 -19.38 -10.17
N TYR A 178 -5.26 -19.33 -11.07
CA TYR A 178 -5.09 -20.33 -12.11
C TYR A 178 -4.10 -21.42 -11.68
N ASP A 179 -4.03 -22.52 -12.38
CA ASP A 179 -3.05 -23.59 -12.13
C ASP A 179 -1.62 -23.01 -12.16
N GLY A 180 -0.89 -23.14 -11.06
CA GLY A 180 0.44 -22.56 -10.87
C GLY A 180 0.47 -21.15 -10.24
N GLY A 181 -0.66 -20.56 -9.97
CA GLY A 181 -0.80 -19.42 -9.06
C GLY A 181 -0.83 -19.89 -7.59
N PHE A 182 -0.51 -19.01 -6.63
CA PHE A 182 -0.58 -19.24 -5.19
C PHE A 182 -1.34 -18.15 -4.47
#